data_39268fc7db35a9b1d250cf967314eff8
#
_entry.id   39268fc7db35a9b1d250cf967314eff8
#
_cell.length_a   1.000
_cell.length_b   1.000
_cell.length_c   1.000
_cell.angle_alpha   90.00
_cell.angle_beta   90.00
_cell.angle_gamma   90.00
#
_symmetry.space_group_name_H-M   'P 1'
#
loop_
_entity.id
_entity.type
_entity.pdbx_description
1 polymer ?
#
loop_
_entity_poly.entity_id
_entity_poly.type
_entity_poly.pdbx_seq_one_letter_code
_entity_poly.pdbx_strand_id
1 'polypeptide(L)'
;MVRPLKLSLSLVLVALVVGPLALHAQAQGRFRVLIPYFMPLGDADDDFGKDASKELRKLINTLATHEPIEEKEIKDQAKRFDTKIQDLNCILTRQLASQIDAQVALCAEYDELPDKSWALKNVVFWDIASSEQFAVSDVTVGEKDDEIAAQHIFNEFDRYVQQIRAQGICADYYASRQWENALRNCDQALALNPDGVGTRYLRGRILYEQDNYTESLGEMEKVLALEPFHQEALELAGYMSALRDDDDNAREYYGRYLELNPANAAVRMRIAYDLARAGDPVGGMQLIQIGLDVDAENVDLWEQYGGFAFSAALEAEQNAALDAQNGGGVSPEAQGYYREAINAYEKVFEGKGAETPVGHLRNIIAAYIQLDEVASAVEVGARVLQTHGQEDVLWSIYADALQRNEQLDEAITALDRVREINPSHPSATLRQGNWLIQAGRIEDAVAVLKEAVADDPARAEQVARMIFADAYQKGYQEKNYQYAIAGMAAAKELPDLSEAMVSQLNFWHGFSVYQTAVLEQAPQTLPTAQATLPQFQAAINLFNQSGAYPASVNVNLSELLANANTYVEIQDAIIKRGR
;
A
#
# COMPACT_ATOMS: atom_id res chain seq x y z
N MET A 1 -18.36 -8.67 -0.23
CA MET A 1 -17.93 -8.88 -1.62
C MET A 1 -17.46 -7.54 -2.16
N VAL A 2 -16.23 -7.18 -1.90
CA VAL A 2 -15.60 -5.96 -2.42
C VAL A 2 -14.82 -6.39 -3.65
N ARG A 3 -15.20 -5.92 -4.82
CA ARG A 3 -14.44 -6.11 -6.06
C ARG A 3 -13.07 -5.46 -5.88
N PRO A 4 -11.96 -6.14 -6.18
CA PRO A 4 -10.66 -5.51 -6.16
C PRO A 4 -10.64 -4.37 -7.19
N LEU A 5 -10.27 -3.18 -6.75
CA LEU A 5 -9.95 -2.06 -7.61
C LEU A 5 -8.81 -2.52 -8.54
N LYS A 6 -9.07 -2.60 -9.84
CA LYS A 6 -8.01 -2.75 -10.82
C LYS A 6 -7.19 -1.47 -10.77
N LEU A 7 -6.14 -1.45 -9.93
CA LEU A 7 -5.08 -0.46 -10.10
C LEU A 7 -4.53 -0.71 -11.50
N SER A 8 -4.75 0.24 -12.37
CA SER A 8 -4.04 0.32 -13.64
C SER A 8 -2.56 0.49 -13.28
N LEU A 9 -1.85 -0.63 -13.25
CA LEU A 9 -0.40 -0.62 -13.26
C LEU A 9 -0.04 0.14 -14.54
N SER A 10 0.37 1.40 -14.40
CA SER A 10 1.14 2.08 -15.42
C SER A 10 2.45 1.32 -15.47
N LEU A 11 2.44 0.22 -16.24
CA LEU A 11 3.66 -0.41 -16.70
C LEU A 11 4.48 0.71 -17.31
N VAL A 12 5.51 1.13 -16.60
CA VAL A 12 6.68 1.68 -17.26
C VAL A 12 7.03 0.59 -18.27
N LEU A 13 6.67 0.85 -19.51
CA LEU A 13 7.18 0.13 -20.66
C LEU A 13 8.71 0.30 -20.59
N VAL A 14 9.38 -0.56 -19.84
CA VAL A 14 10.72 -0.95 -20.22
C VAL A 14 10.46 -1.58 -21.59
N ALA A 15 10.72 -0.79 -22.62
CA ALA A 15 10.79 -1.29 -23.96
C ALA A 15 11.77 -2.46 -23.89
N LEU A 16 11.21 -3.69 -23.78
CA LEU A 16 11.91 -4.84 -24.26
C LEU A 16 12.36 -4.42 -25.64
N VAL A 17 13.64 -4.28 -25.82
CA VAL A 17 14.28 -4.34 -27.11
C VAL A 17 14.11 -5.79 -27.57
N VAL A 18 12.86 -6.21 -27.78
CA VAL A 18 12.55 -7.07 -28.88
C VAL A 18 12.75 -6.13 -30.04
N GLY A 19 13.98 -6.07 -30.50
CA GLY A 19 14.30 -5.35 -31.71
C GLY A 19 13.25 -5.71 -32.74
N PRO A 20 12.84 -4.78 -33.59
CA PRO A 20 11.77 -4.99 -34.56
C PRO A 20 12.23 -6.01 -35.60
N LEU A 21 12.24 -7.30 -35.24
CA LEU A 21 12.51 -8.41 -36.16
C LEU A 21 11.37 -8.56 -37.19
N ALA A 22 10.19 -8.03 -36.92
CA ALA A 22 9.04 -8.21 -37.81
C ALA A 22 8.83 -7.08 -38.82
N LEU A 23 9.39 -5.89 -38.64
CA LEU A 23 9.21 -4.77 -39.60
C LEU A 23 10.33 -4.65 -40.62
N HIS A 24 11.35 -5.48 -40.60
CA HIS A 24 12.44 -5.45 -41.57
C HIS A 24 12.38 -6.56 -42.62
N ALA A 25 11.33 -7.39 -42.66
CA ALA A 25 11.22 -8.51 -43.62
C ALA A 25 11.03 -8.09 -45.11
N GLN A 26 10.96 -6.80 -45.42
CA GLN A 26 10.82 -6.34 -46.80
C GLN A 26 12.05 -5.66 -47.43
N ALA A 27 13.16 -5.54 -46.67
CA ALA A 27 14.37 -4.89 -47.21
C ALA A 27 15.69 -5.49 -46.70
N GLN A 28 15.71 -6.61 -45.99
CA GLN A 28 16.94 -7.26 -45.54
C GLN A 28 17.22 -8.53 -46.34
N GLY A 29 18.50 -8.76 -46.65
CA GLY A 29 19.02 -9.97 -47.26
C GLY A 29 18.70 -11.22 -46.43
N ARG A 30 19.03 -12.39 -46.97
CA ARG A 30 18.84 -13.67 -46.26
C ARG A 30 19.62 -13.66 -44.95
N PHE A 31 19.07 -14.33 -43.91
CA PHE A 31 19.74 -14.49 -42.62
C PHE A 31 21.07 -15.23 -42.76
N ARG A 32 22.14 -14.67 -42.24
CA ARG A 32 23.49 -15.23 -42.37
C ARG A 32 23.77 -16.31 -41.34
N VAL A 33 24.19 -17.50 -41.79
CA VAL A 33 24.47 -18.66 -40.96
C VAL A 33 25.97 -18.96 -40.96
N LEU A 34 26.60 -18.87 -39.77
CA LEU A 34 28.02 -19.25 -39.59
C LEU A 34 28.14 -20.75 -39.40
N ILE A 35 28.78 -21.42 -40.37
CA ILE A 35 29.04 -22.87 -40.37
C ILE A 35 30.54 -23.07 -40.46
N PRO A 36 31.28 -23.19 -39.33
CA PRO A 36 32.69 -23.56 -39.33
C PRO A 36 32.88 -25.02 -39.75
N TYR A 37 34.11 -25.52 -39.78
CA TYR A 37 34.31 -26.95 -39.88
C TYR A 37 33.78 -27.65 -38.62
N PHE A 38 33.19 -28.84 -38.77
CA PHE A 38 32.83 -29.65 -37.62
C PHE A 38 34.08 -30.08 -36.88
N MET A 39 34.04 -30.11 -35.58
CA MET A 39 35.22 -30.37 -34.76
C MET A 39 35.42 -31.86 -34.47
N PRO A 40 36.59 -32.42 -34.80
CA PRO A 40 36.90 -33.76 -34.38
C PRO A 40 37.09 -33.88 -32.88
N LEU A 41 36.59 -34.95 -32.28
CA LEU A 41 36.85 -35.33 -30.90
C LEU A 41 38.01 -36.33 -30.87
N GLY A 42 38.93 -36.15 -29.92
CA GLY A 42 40.11 -37.02 -29.81
C GLY A 42 41.04 -36.98 -31.03
N ASP A 43 41.37 -38.15 -31.57
CA ASP A 43 42.26 -38.29 -32.70
C ASP A 43 41.53 -38.55 -34.05
N ALA A 44 40.22 -38.17 -34.12
CA ALA A 44 39.43 -38.34 -35.32
C ALA A 44 39.96 -37.50 -36.49
N ASP A 45 39.86 -38.03 -37.73
CA ASP A 45 40.31 -37.35 -38.95
C ASP A 45 39.51 -36.07 -39.20
N ASP A 46 40.18 -34.95 -39.51
CA ASP A 46 39.59 -33.63 -39.72
C ASP A 46 38.94 -33.41 -41.11
N ASP A 47 39.23 -34.26 -42.08
CA ASP A 47 38.66 -34.14 -43.45
C ASP A 47 37.15 -34.35 -43.46
N PHE A 48 36.58 -35.27 -42.65
CA PHE A 48 35.14 -35.47 -42.56
C PHE A 48 34.42 -34.20 -42.12
N GLY A 49 34.87 -33.55 -41.08
CA GLY A 49 34.25 -32.33 -40.57
C GLY A 49 34.28 -31.18 -41.58
N LYS A 50 35.33 -31.08 -42.36
CA LYS A 50 35.48 -30.10 -43.45
C LYS A 50 34.51 -30.40 -44.61
N ASP A 51 34.41 -31.65 -45.06
CA ASP A 51 33.56 -32.03 -46.19
C ASP A 51 32.08 -31.97 -45.83
N ALA A 52 31.68 -32.51 -44.67
CA ALA A 52 30.30 -32.42 -44.18
C ALA A 52 29.84 -30.95 -43.97
N SER A 53 30.70 -30.08 -43.43
CA SER A 53 30.38 -28.66 -43.29
C SER A 53 30.21 -27.95 -44.64
N LYS A 54 30.96 -28.32 -45.65
CA LYS A 54 30.86 -27.79 -47.00
C LYS A 54 29.55 -28.22 -47.67
N GLU A 55 29.15 -29.50 -47.53
CA GLU A 55 27.88 -29.98 -48.04
C GLU A 55 26.69 -29.29 -47.33
N LEU A 56 26.77 -29.11 -46.00
CA LEU A 56 25.72 -28.37 -45.27
C LEU A 56 25.62 -26.92 -45.73
N ARG A 57 26.73 -26.21 -45.98
CA ARG A 57 26.65 -24.85 -46.59
C ARG A 57 25.94 -24.83 -47.94
N LYS A 58 26.16 -25.84 -48.79
CA LYS A 58 25.45 -25.95 -50.05
C LYS A 58 23.92 -26.11 -49.84
N LEU A 59 23.52 -26.98 -48.90
CA LEU A 59 22.12 -27.23 -48.58
C LEU A 59 21.44 -25.99 -48.04
N ILE A 60 22.04 -25.31 -47.04
CA ILE A 60 21.49 -24.07 -46.48
C ILE A 60 21.38 -22.97 -47.51
N ASN A 61 22.31 -22.91 -48.47
CA ASN A 61 22.22 -21.93 -49.56
C ASN A 61 21.01 -22.12 -50.49
N THR A 62 20.33 -23.27 -50.46
CA THR A 62 19.10 -23.54 -51.20
C THR A 62 17.89 -22.86 -50.55
N LEU A 63 17.97 -22.45 -49.30
CA LEU A 63 16.88 -21.79 -48.56
C LEU A 63 16.67 -20.37 -49.07
N ALA A 64 15.41 -19.96 -49.19
CA ALA A 64 15.08 -18.58 -49.56
C ALA A 64 15.34 -17.55 -48.44
N THR A 65 15.36 -18.02 -47.21
CA THR A 65 15.38 -17.17 -45.98
C THR A 65 16.78 -17.08 -45.36
N HIS A 66 17.65 -18.07 -45.62
CA HIS A 66 18.98 -18.19 -44.99
C HIS A 66 20.08 -18.36 -46.02
N GLU A 67 21.26 -17.87 -45.69
CA GLU A 67 22.45 -18.06 -46.52
C GLU A 67 23.67 -18.39 -45.63
N PRO A 68 24.50 -19.33 -46.02
CA PRO A 68 25.71 -19.63 -45.30
C PRO A 68 26.75 -18.55 -45.54
N ILE A 69 27.50 -18.20 -44.50
CA ILE A 69 28.71 -17.37 -44.65
C ILE A 69 29.74 -18.17 -45.44
N GLU A 70 30.30 -17.54 -46.46
CA GLU A 70 31.27 -18.17 -47.35
C GLU A 70 32.51 -18.64 -46.56
N GLU A 71 33.01 -19.80 -46.84
CA GLU A 71 34.18 -20.42 -46.18
C GLU A 71 35.39 -19.47 -46.17
N LYS A 72 35.59 -18.75 -47.29
CA LYS A 72 36.68 -17.77 -47.39
C LYS A 72 36.51 -16.63 -46.39
N GLU A 73 35.29 -16.13 -46.21
CA GLU A 73 35.02 -15.09 -45.24
C GLU A 73 35.25 -15.60 -43.82
N ILE A 74 34.82 -16.83 -43.49
CA ILE A 74 35.04 -17.43 -42.18
C ILE A 74 36.57 -17.55 -41.91
N LYS A 75 37.37 -18.00 -42.89
CA LYS A 75 38.82 -18.09 -42.76
C LYS A 75 39.48 -16.73 -42.57
N ASP A 76 39.05 -15.73 -43.28
CA ASP A 76 39.63 -14.38 -43.19
C ASP A 76 39.24 -13.71 -41.85
N GLN A 77 38.07 -13.96 -41.34
CA GLN A 77 37.63 -13.45 -40.03
C GLN A 77 38.33 -14.21 -38.89
N ALA A 78 38.43 -15.53 -38.95
CA ALA A 78 39.14 -16.34 -37.93
C ALA A 78 40.59 -15.87 -37.73
N LYS A 79 41.28 -15.53 -38.83
CA LYS A 79 42.65 -14.99 -38.77
C LYS A 79 42.75 -13.66 -38.01
N ARG A 80 41.71 -12.83 -38.01
CA ARG A 80 41.72 -11.59 -37.24
C ARG A 80 41.69 -11.83 -35.73
N PHE A 81 41.25 -13.01 -35.32
CA PHE A 81 41.24 -13.48 -33.93
C PHE A 81 42.40 -14.45 -33.62
N ASP A 82 43.44 -14.41 -34.45
CA ASP A 82 44.63 -15.24 -34.32
C ASP A 82 44.33 -16.74 -34.22
N THR A 83 43.28 -17.19 -34.94
CA THR A 83 42.82 -18.58 -34.98
C THR A 83 42.59 -19.06 -36.43
N LYS A 84 42.39 -20.34 -36.61
CA LYS A 84 42.08 -20.96 -37.90
C LYS A 84 40.65 -21.50 -37.86
N ILE A 85 40.06 -21.72 -39.06
CA ILE A 85 38.71 -22.26 -39.17
C ILE A 85 38.51 -23.62 -38.52
N GLN A 86 39.56 -24.49 -38.57
CA GLN A 86 39.55 -25.82 -37.95
C GLN A 86 39.67 -25.77 -36.40
N ASP A 87 40.11 -24.65 -35.85
CA ASP A 87 40.28 -24.47 -34.40
C ASP A 87 39.09 -23.71 -33.77
N LEU A 88 38.03 -23.41 -34.55
CA LEU A 88 36.85 -22.73 -34.09
C LEU A 88 35.96 -23.69 -33.29
N ASN A 89 36.19 -23.76 -31.99
CA ASN A 89 35.29 -24.47 -31.09
C ASN A 89 33.93 -23.72 -30.91
N CYS A 90 32.98 -24.31 -30.20
CA CYS A 90 31.64 -23.76 -30.01
C CYS A 90 31.64 -22.34 -29.40
N ILE A 91 32.54 -22.08 -28.46
CA ILE A 91 32.68 -20.77 -27.82
C ILE A 91 33.19 -19.71 -28.82
N LEU A 92 34.29 -20.03 -29.52
CA LEU A 92 34.88 -19.14 -30.53
C LEU A 92 33.93 -18.91 -31.71
N THR A 93 33.20 -19.95 -32.12
CA THR A 93 32.19 -19.86 -33.19
C THR A 93 31.11 -18.87 -32.82
N ARG A 94 30.58 -18.94 -31.60
CA ARG A 94 29.55 -18.00 -31.09
C ARG A 94 30.07 -16.57 -30.99
N GLN A 95 31.30 -16.39 -30.48
CA GLN A 95 31.95 -15.08 -30.40
C GLN A 95 32.19 -14.47 -31.77
N LEU A 96 32.66 -15.30 -32.73
CA LEU A 96 32.85 -14.85 -34.12
C LEU A 96 31.54 -14.47 -34.78
N ALA A 97 30.47 -15.26 -34.59
CA ALA A 97 29.15 -15.00 -35.16
C ALA A 97 28.61 -13.61 -34.77
N SER A 98 28.70 -13.25 -33.48
CA SER A 98 28.25 -11.94 -33.00
C SER A 98 29.03 -10.76 -33.58
N GLN A 99 30.29 -10.98 -34.04
CA GLN A 99 31.15 -9.93 -34.59
C GLN A 99 31.04 -9.76 -36.12
N ILE A 100 30.58 -10.80 -36.81
CA ILE A 100 30.44 -10.77 -38.27
C ILE A 100 28.97 -10.64 -38.73
N ASP A 101 28.13 -10.23 -37.85
CA ASP A 101 26.68 -10.06 -38.10
C ASP A 101 26.02 -11.34 -38.64
N ALA A 102 26.38 -12.48 -38.06
CA ALA A 102 25.68 -13.72 -38.29
C ALA A 102 24.47 -13.82 -37.35
N GLN A 103 23.30 -14.20 -37.86
CA GLN A 103 22.12 -14.40 -37.04
C GLN A 103 22.08 -15.78 -36.40
N VAL A 104 22.67 -16.80 -37.07
CA VAL A 104 22.73 -18.16 -36.58
C VAL A 104 24.17 -18.67 -36.65
N ALA A 105 24.59 -19.43 -35.63
CA ALA A 105 25.84 -20.15 -35.62
C ALA A 105 25.62 -21.64 -35.40
N LEU A 106 26.33 -22.48 -36.12
CA LEU A 106 26.35 -23.92 -35.91
C LEU A 106 27.58 -24.31 -35.10
N CYS A 107 27.36 -25.08 -34.05
CA CYS A 107 28.40 -25.89 -33.41
C CYS A 107 28.14 -27.37 -33.72
N ALA A 108 29.14 -28.10 -34.14
CA ALA A 108 29.04 -29.54 -34.43
C ALA A 108 30.36 -30.25 -34.09
N GLU A 109 30.25 -31.33 -33.36
CA GLU A 109 31.36 -32.18 -32.96
C GLU A 109 31.12 -33.59 -33.51
N TYR A 110 32.20 -34.35 -33.77
CA TYR A 110 32.09 -35.73 -34.21
C TYR A 110 33.24 -36.57 -33.69
N ASP A 111 33.01 -37.87 -33.63
CA ASP A 111 33.94 -38.88 -33.16
C ASP A 111 34.06 -40.00 -34.19
N GLU A 112 35.29 -40.54 -34.39
CA GLU A 112 35.52 -41.70 -35.25
C GLU A 112 35.29 -42.98 -34.44
N LEU A 113 34.39 -43.83 -34.93
CA LEU A 113 34.10 -45.11 -34.29
C LEU A 113 35.04 -46.22 -34.80
N PRO A 114 35.21 -47.34 -34.05
CA PRO A 114 36.13 -48.41 -34.43
C PRO A 114 35.91 -49.10 -35.80
N ASP A 115 34.64 -48.96 -36.29
CA ASP A 115 34.24 -49.45 -37.62
C ASP A 115 34.45 -48.42 -38.74
N LYS A 116 35.08 -47.29 -38.41
CA LYS A 116 35.30 -46.13 -39.28
C LYS A 116 34.05 -45.36 -39.67
N SER A 117 32.96 -45.56 -38.94
CA SER A 117 31.80 -44.68 -39.04
C SER A 117 32.00 -43.41 -38.20
N TRP A 118 31.23 -42.36 -38.48
CA TRP A 118 31.28 -41.07 -37.80
C TRP A 118 30.08 -40.88 -36.90
N ALA A 119 30.30 -40.61 -35.62
CA ALA A 119 29.23 -40.25 -34.69
C ALA A 119 29.24 -38.74 -34.50
N LEU A 120 28.22 -38.07 -35.05
CA LEU A 120 27.99 -36.63 -34.80
C LEU A 120 27.37 -36.46 -33.43
N LYS A 121 27.92 -35.56 -32.63
CA LYS A 121 27.53 -35.25 -31.24
C LYS A 121 27.55 -33.76 -31.01
N ASN A 122 26.83 -33.32 -29.99
CA ASN A 122 26.81 -31.91 -29.57
C ASN A 122 26.53 -30.94 -30.74
N VAL A 123 25.66 -31.32 -31.66
CA VAL A 123 25.29 -30.48 -32.80
C VAL A 123 24.18 -29.52 -32.34
N VAL A 124 24.48 -28.21 -32.39
CA VAL A 124 23.56 -27.17 -31.87
C VAL A 124 23.58 -25.96 -32.79
N PHE A 125 22.41 -25.48 -33.16
CA PHE A 125 22.21 -24.13 -33.72
C PHE A 125 21.99 -23.13 -32.60
N TRP A 126 22.69 -22.01 -32.69
CA TRP A 126 22.54 -20.88 -31.78
C TRP A 126 21.92 -19.71 -32.51
N ASP A 127 20.77 -19.22 -32.05
CA ASP A 127 20.30 -17.89 -32.40
C ASP A 127 21.15 -16.86 -31.64
N ILE A 128 21.83 -15.98 -32.38
CA ILE A 128 22.79 -15.04 -31.79
C ILE A 128 22.10 -13.91 -31.05
N ALA A 129 20.89 -13.51 -31.46
CA ALA A 129 20.14 -12.41 -30.88
C ALA A 129 19.48 -12.83 -29.55
N SER A 130 18.80 -13.98 -29.53
CA SER A 130 18.09 -14.48 -28.34
C SER A 130 18.97 -15.33 -27.42
N SER A 131 20.11 -15.80 -27.93
CA SER A 131 20.97 -16.85 -27.30
C SER A 131 20.26 -18.21 -27.12
N GLU A 132 19.12 -18.41 -27.74
CA GLU A 132 18.45 -19.71 -27.75
C GLU A 132 19.23 -20.75 -28.51
N GLN A 133 19.09 -21.98 -28.04
CA GLN A 133 19.77 -23.17 -28.61
C GLN A 133 18.72 -24.10 -29.22
N PHE A 134 19.05 -24.65 -30.39
CA PHE A 134 18.27 -25.72 -30.98
C PHE A 134 19.21 -26.92 -31.17
N ALA A 135 19.03 -27.94 -30.34
CA ALA A 135 19.84 -29.16 -30.41
C ALA A 135 19.40 -30.04 -31.58
N VAL A 136 20.37 -30.53 -32.33
CA VAL A 136 20.21 -31.54 -33.35
C VAL A 136 20.44 -32.92 -32.75
N SER A 137 19.59 -33.88 -33.07
CA SER A 137 19.76 -35.25 -32.56
C SER A 137 21.06 -35.88 -33.05
N ASP A 138 21.72 -36.64 -32.18
CA ASP A 138 22.94 -37.39 -32.54
C ASP A 138 22.64 -38.38 -33.69
N VAL A 139 23.60 -38.53 -34.58
CA VAL A 139 23.50 -39.46 -35.71
C VAL A 139 24.85 -40.13 -35.97
N THR A 140 24.79 -41.40 -36.36
CA THR A 140 25.98 -42.14 -36.84
C THR A 140 25.83 -42.36 -38.32
N VAL A 141 26.90 -42.05 -39.09
CA VAL A 141 26.95 -42.19 -40.54
C VAL A 141 28.19 -42.99 -40.95
N GLY A 142 28.17 -43.59 -42.11
CA GLY A 142 29.30 -44.38 -42.63
C GLY A 142 30.54 -43.53 -42.97
N GLU A 143 31.65 -44.17 -43.24
CA GLU A 143 32.98 -43.56 -43.51
C GLU A 143 32.95 -42.47 -44.60
N LYS A 144 32.06 -42.59 -45.61
CA LYS A 144 31.97 -41.70 -46.77
C LYS A 144 30.61 -40.98 -46.87
N ASP A 145 29.88 -40.88 -45.77
CA ASP A 145 28.54 -40.39 -45.72
C ASP A 145 28.44 -38.94 -45.21
N ASP A 146 29.42 -38.09 -45.57
CA ASP A 146 29.45 -36.66 -45.26
C ASP A 146 28.21 -35.93 -45.78
N GLU A 147 27.66 -36.29 -46.97
CA GLU A 147 26.42 -35.79 -47.49
C GLU A 147 25.22 -36.18 -46.62
N ILE A 148 25.19 -37.41 -46.06
CA ILE A 148 24.12 -37.90 -45.20
C ILE A 148 24.14 -37.15 -43.88
N ALA A 149 25.34 -36.93 -43.30
CA ALA A 149 25.51 -36.13 -42.12
C ALA A 149 25.02 -34.69 -42.32
N ALA A 150 25.40 -34.04 -43.42
CA ALA A 150 24.97 -32.71 -43.78
C ALA A 150 23.45 -32.63 -43.97
N GLN A 151 22.85 -33.64 -44.62
CA GLN A 151 21.41 -33.71 -44.84
C GLN A 151 20.62 -33.89 -43.54
N HIS A 152 21.14 -34.68 -42.59
CA HIS A 152 20.54 -34.83 -41.26
C HIS A 152 20.50 -33.48 -40.52
N ILE A 153 21.63 -32.78 -40.46
CA ILE A 153 21.68 -31.44 -39.83
C ILE A 153 20.78 -30.43 -40.56
N PHE A 154 20.73 -30.49 -41.89
CA PHE A 154 19.88 -29.60 -42.67
C PHE A 154 18.38 -29.81 -42.40
N ASN A 155 17.92 -31.05 -42.24
CA ASN A 155 16.54 -31.35 -41.89
C ASN A 155 16.16 -30.80 -40.51
N GLU A 156 17.07 -30.87 -39.53
CA GLU A 156 16.86 -30.29 -38.21
C GLU A 156 16.92 -28.74 -38.26
N PHE A 157 17.77 -28.18 -39.16
CA PHE A 157 17.78 -26.73 -39.39
C PHE A 157 16.48 -26.22 -39.96
N ASP A 158 15.84 -26.96 -40.86
CA ASP A 158 14.51 -26.58 -41.35
C ASP A 158 13.45 -26.58 -40.23
N ARG A 159 13.53 -27.54 -39.29
CA ARG A 159 12.69 -27.54 -38.09
C ARG A 159 12.96 -26.31 -37.23
N TYR A 160 14.22 -25.93 -37.02
CA TYR A 160 14.59 -24.70 -36.32
C TYR A 160 13.98 -23.47 -37.01
N VAL A 161 14.11 -23.36 -38.33
CA VAL A 161 13.53 -22.22 -39.07
C VAL A 161 11.98 -22.15 -38.92
N GLN A 162 11.32 -23.32 -38.93
CA GLN A 162 9.89 -23.39 -38.66
C GLN A 162 9.53 -22.96 -37.24
N GLN A 163 10.33 -23.36 -36.23
CA GLN A 163 10.14 -22.98 -34.84
C GLN A 163 10.27 -21.47 -34.67
N ILE A 164 11.36 -20.83 -35.15
CA ILE A 164 11.57 -19.37 -35.05
C ILE A 164 10.44 -18.60 -35.75
N ARG A 165 9.98 -19.10 -36.90
CA ARG A 165 8.84 -18.49 -37.60
C ARG A 165 7.54 -18.56 -36.77
N ALA A 166 7.25 -19.71 -36.18
CA ALA A 166 6.07 -19.87 -35.32
C ALA A 166 6.16 -19.00 -34.06
N GLN A 167 7.35 -18.90 -33.45
CA GLN A 167 7.63 -18.02 -32.31
C GLN A 167 7.44 -16.54 -32.69
N GLY A 168 7.96 -16.09 -33.83
CA GLY A 168 7.76 -14.72 -34.32
C GLY A 168 6.29 -14.39 -34.54
N ILE A 169 5.53 -15.30 -35.17
CA ILE A 169 4.09 -15.13 -35.37
C ILE A 169 3.34 -15.12 -34.03
N CYS A 170 3.75 -15.93 -33.03
CA CYS A 170 3.22 -15.89 -31.67
C CYS A 170 3.41 -14.50 -31.07
N ALA A 171 4.63 -13.94 -31.18
CA ALA A 171 4.96 -12.60 -30.64
C ALA A 171 4.14 -11.49 -31.32
N ASP A 172 3.96 -11.56 -32.65
CA ASP A 172 3.14 -10.59 -33.39
C ASP A 172 1.67 -10.62 -32.96
N TYR A 173 1.10 -11.81 -32.78
CA TYR A 173 -0.25 -11.96 -32.26
C TYR A 173 -0.37 -11.53 -30.78
N TYR A 174 0.65 -11.76 -29.97
CA TYR A 174 0.71 -11.23 -28.60
C TYR A 174 0.69 -9.69 -28.60
N ALA A 175 1.54 -9.06 -29.41
CA ALA A 175 1.60 -7.61 -29.53
C ALA A 175 0.25 -6.99 -30.00
N SER A 176 -0.46 -7.71 -30.85
CA SER A 176 -1.80 -7.31 -31.34
C SER A 176 -2.96 -7.79 -30.45
N ARG A 177 -2.67 -8.38 -29.27
CA ARG A 177 -3.63 -8.90 -28.28
C ARG A 177 -4.58 -9.97 -28.82
N GLN A 178 -4.15 -10.72 -29.82
CA GLN A 178 -4.89 -11.84 -30.39
C GLN A 178 -4.51 -13.15 -29.68
N TRP A 179 -4.92 -13.29 -28.44
CA TRP A 179 -4.43 -14.30 -27.50
C TRP A 179 -4.55 -15.74 -27.98
N GLU A 180 -5.70 -16.11 -28.57
CA GLU A 180 -5.92 -17.47 -29.11
C GLU A 180 -4.98 -17.79 -30.28
N ASN A 181 -4.76 -16.82 -31.19
CA ASN A 181 -3.84 -16.97 -32.28
C ASN A 181 -2.39 -17.05 -31.79
N ALA A 182 -2.04 -16.24 -30.81
CA ALA A 182 -0.74 -16.26 -30.17
C ALA A 182 -0.46 -17.63 -29.53
N LEU A 183 -1.36 -18.13 -28.66
CA LEU A 183 -1.19 -19.44 -28.01
C LEU A 183 -0.97 -20.56 -29.03
N ARG A 184 -1.79 -20.61 -30.09
CA ARG A 184 -1.69 -21.63 -31.11
C ARG A 184 -0.33 -21.65 -31.82
N ASN A 185 0.27 -20.47 -32.06
CA ASN A 185 1.59 -20.38 -32.67
C ASN A 185 2.72 -20.65 -31.66
N CYS A 186 2.57 -20.22 -30.40
CA CYS A 186 3.48 -20.63 -29.34
C CYS A 186 3.47 -22.17 -29.15
N ASP A 187 2.30 -22.79 -29.12
CA ASP A 187 2.19 -24.26 -29.02
C ASP A 187 2.86 -24.96 -30.22
N GLN A 188 2.73 -24.41 -31.42
CA GLN A 188 3.41 -24.93 -32.60
C GLN A 188 4.95 -24.80 -32.47
N ALA A 189 5.44 -23.67 -31.98
CA ALA A 189 6.87 -23.46 -31.74
C ALA A 189 7.40 -24.43 -30.69
N LEU A 190 6.67 -24.61 -29.58
CA LEU A 190 7.03 -25.56 -28.51
C LEU A 190 6.95 -27.03 -28.92
N ALA A 191 6.08 -27.37 -29.86
CA ALA A 191 6.06 -28.72 -30.45
C ALA A 191 7.34 -29.02 -31.26
N LEU A 192 7.98 -28.01 -31.82
CA LEU A 192 9.23 -28.11 -32.56
C LEU A 192 10.45 -28.03 -31.62
N ASN A 193 10.41 -27.18 -30.60
CA ASN A 193 11.43 -27.01 -29.56
C ASN A 193 10.78 -26.96 -28.18
N PRO A 194 10.62 -28.09 -27.48
CA PRO A 194 10.02 -28.15 -26.15
C PRO A 194 10.74 -27.31 -25.09
N ASP A 195 12.04 -27.05 -25.26
CA ASP A 195 12.88 -26.33 -24.31
C ASP A 195 13.09 -24.84 -24.70
N GLY A 196 12.27 -24.33 -25.63
CA GLY A 196 12.32 -22.93 -26.05
C GLY A 196 11.89 -21.99 -24.91
N VAL A 197 12.84 -21.44 -24.17
CA VAL A 197 12.63 -20.59 -22.99
C VAL A 197 11.81 -19.36 -23.31
N GLY A 198 12.17 -18.60 -24.35
CA GLY A 198 11.46 -17.39 -24.76
C GLY A 198 10.03 -17.67 -25.20
N THR A 199 9.79 -18.80 -25.90
CA THR A 199 8.44 -19.21 -26.29
C THR A 199 7.59 -19.61 -25.10
N ARG A 200 8.15 -20.35 -24.12
CA ARG A 200 7.46 -20.69 -22.86
C ARG A 200 7.12 -19.46 -22.06
N TYR A 201 8.07 -18.56 -21.91
CA TYR A 201 7.83 -17.29 -21.22
C TYR A 201 6.69 -16.50 -21.89
N LEU A 202 6.74 -16.36 -23.21
CA LEU A 202 5.69 -15.66 -23.97
C LEU A 202 4.32 -16.34 -23.81
N ARG A 203 4.28 -17.68 -23.89
CA ARG A 203 3.07 -18.47 -23.65
C ARG A 203 2.50 -18.22 -22.26
N GLY A 204 3.34 -18.24 -21.23
CA GLY A 204 2.94 -17.91 -19.87
C GLY A 204 2.41 -16.50 -19.74
N ARG A 205 3.04 -15.51 -20.40
CA ARG A 205 2.55 -14.13 -20.47
C ARG A 205 1.15 -14.03 -21.08
N ILE A 206 0.89 -14.76 -22.18
CA ILE A 206 -0.43 -14.79 -22.83
C ILE A 206 -1.47 -15.37 -21.87
N LEU A 207 -1.17 -16.45 -21.19
CA LEU A 207 -2.06 -17.08 -20.20
C LEU A 207 -2.36 -16.12 -19.03
N TYR A 208 -1.38 -15.36 -18.60
CA TYR A 208 -1.55 -14.31 -17.59
C TYR A 208 -2.53 -13.22 -18.04
N GLU A 209 -2.41 -12.74 -19.28
CA GLU A 209 -3.32 -11.71 -19.82
C GLU A 209 -4.78 -12.23 -19.96
N GLN A 210 -4.95 -13.54 -19.99
CA GLN A 210 -6.27 -14.22 -20.01
C GLN A 210 -6.78 -14.57 -18.59
N ASP A 211 -6.16 -14.08 -17.51
CA ASP A 211 -6.45 -14.39 -16.11
C ASP A 211 -6.28 -15.90 -15.78
N ASN A 212 -5.55 -16.66 -16.63
CA ASN A 212 -5.29 -18.08 -16.43
C ASN A 212 -3.98 -18.28 -15.64
N TYR A 213 -4.00 -17.88 -14.37
CA TYR A 213 -2.80 -17.78 -13.53
C TYR A 213 -2.15 -19.13 -13.21
N THR A 214 -2.95 -20.20 -13.14
CA THR A 214 -2.41 -21.54 -12.80
C THR A 214 -1.54 -22.10 -13.91
N GLU A 215 -2.03 -22.06 -15.15
CA GLU A 215 -1.24 -22.55 -16.30
C GLU A 215 -0.08 -21.59 -16.61
N SER A 216 -0.30 -20.28 -16.43
CA SER A 216 0.77 -19.28 -16.58
C SER A 216 1.92 -19.55 -15.61
N LEU A 217 1.64 -19.78 -14.32
CA LEU A 217 2.65 -20.14 -13.32
C LEU A 217 3.39 -21.42 -13.72
N GLY A 218 2.67 -22.45 -14.18
CA GLY A 218 3.29 -23.68 -14.65
C GLY A 218 4.24 -23.49 -15.85
N GLU A 219 4.01 -22.49 -16.72
CA GLU A 219 4.98 -22.14 -17.76
C GLU A 219 6.18 -21.39 -17.20
N MET A 220 6.00 -20.48 -16.22
CA MET A 220 7.11 -19.81 -15.54
C MET A 220 8.01 -20.81 -14.80
N GLU A 221 7.43 -21.81 -14.12
CA GLU A 221 8.19 -22.87 -13.45
C GLU A 221 9.06 -23.67 -14.44
N LYS A 222 8.54 -23.95 -15.64
CA LYS A 222 9.32 -24.61 -16.69
C LYS A 222 10.44 -23.71 -17.22
N VAL A 223 10.19 -22.40 -17.37
CA VAL A 223 11.23 -21.42 -17.70
C VAL A 223 12.32 -21.43 -16.64
N LEU A 224 11.94 -21.38 -15.35
CA LEU A 224 12.88 -21.35 -14.23
C LEU A 224 13.63 -22.68 -14.01
N ALA A 225 13.06 -23.80 -14.49
CA ALA A 225 13.77 -25.08 -14.51
C ALA A 225 14.90 -25.11 -15.56
N LEU A 226 14.72 -24.41 -16.68
CA LEU A 226 15.70 -24.28 -17.75
C LEU A 226 16.70 -23.14 -17.47
N GLU A 227 16.18 -22.00 -17.03
CA GLU A 227 16.95 -20.80 -16.70
C GLU A 227 16.60 -20.30 -15.28
N PRO A 228 17.29 -20.79 -14.23
CA PRO A 228 16.96 -20.48 -12.83
C PRO A 228 17.01 -19.00 -12.46
N PHE A 229 17.70 -18.18 -13.25
CA PHE A 229 17.90 -16.75 -13.02
C PHE A 229 17.15 -15.86 -14.03
N HIS A 230 16.12 -16.39 -14.69
CA HIS A 230 15.28 -15.61 -15.61
C HIS A 230 14.43 -14.62 -14.81
N GLN A 231 14.84 -13.35 -14.82
CA GLN A 231 14.31 -12.31 -13.92
C GLN A 231 12.82 -12.09 -14.09
N GLU A 232 12.35 -11.93 -15.33
CA GLU A 232 10.95 -11.66 -15.63
C GLU A 232 10.05 -12.86 -15.29
N ALA A 233 10.58 -14.09 -15.37
CA ALA A 233 9.85 -15.29 -14.95
C ALA A 233 9.74 -15.36 -13.42
N LEU A 234 10.79 -15.01 -12.69
CA LEU A 234 10.76 -14.92 -11.22
C LEU A 234 9.75 -13.87 -10.74
N GLU A 235 9.78 -12.67 -11.34
CA GLU A 235 8.83 -11.60 -11.00
C GLU A 235 7.39 -12.03 -11.26
N LEU A 236 7.10 -12.60 -12.44
CA LEU A 236 5.76 -13.00 -12.81
C LEU A 236 5.28 -14.21 -12.00
N ALA A 237 6.14 -15.18 -11.70
CA ALA A 237 5.83 -16.32 -10.83
C ALA A 237 5.47 -15.85 -9.42
N GLY A 238 6.26 -14.93 -8.85
CA GLY A 238 5.97 -14.32 -7.55
C GLY A 238 4.62 -13.59 -7.54
N TYR A 239 4.34 -12.81 -8.59
CA TYR A 239 3.07 -12.09 -8.71
C TYR A 239 1.86 -13.03 -8.80
N MET A 240 1.95 -14.09 -9.62
CA MET A 240 0.86 -15.06 -9.76
C MET A 240 0.64 -15.88 -8.49
N SER A 241 1.72 -16.23 -7.78
CA SER A 241 1.62 -16.91 -6.48
C SER A 241 0.90 -16.03 -5.45
N ALA A 242 1.24 -14.73 -5.38
CA ALA A 242 0.56 -13.76 -4.51
C ALA A 242 -0.94 -13.59 -4.88
N LEU A 243 -1.29 -13.57 -6.18
CA LEU A 243 -2.70 -13.49 -6.61
C LEU A 243 -3.53 -14.73 -6.21
N ARG A 244 -2.86 -15.85 -5.94
CA ARG A 244 -3.49 -17.12 -5.53
C ARG A 244 -3.47 -17.33 -4.01
N ASP A 245 -3.06 -16.31 -3.26
CA ASP A 245 -2.84 -16.36 -1.81
C ASP A 245 -1.81 -17.46 -1.40
N ASP A 246 -0.85 -17.76 -2.30
CA ASP A 246 0.27 -18.65 -2.06
C ASP A 246 1.50 -17.82 -1.65
N ASP A 247 1.44 -17.30 -0.43
CA ASP A 247 2.40 -16.33 0.07
C ASP A 247 3.82 -16.93 0.22
N ASP A 248 3.94 -18.24 0.45
CA ASP A 248 5.24 -18.92 0.59
C ASP A 248 5.99 -18.96 -0.74
N ASN A 249 5.34 -19.42 -1.81
CA ASN A 249 5.94 -19.42 -3.15
C ASN A 249 6.14 -17.99 -3.68
N ALA A 250 5.24 -17.06 -3.38
CA ALA A 250 5.43 -15.65 -3.73
C ALA A 250 6.73 -15.09 -3.13
N ARG A 251 6.96 -15.31 -1.82
CA ARG A 251 8.20 -14.88 -1.15
C ARG A 251 9.45 -15.54 -1.72
N GLU A 252 9.39 -16.83 -2.06
CA GLU A 252 10.52 -17.54 -2.66
C GLU A 252 10.92 -16.92 -4.01
N TYR A 253 9.96 -16.79 -4.95
CA TYR A 253 10.25 -16.26 -6.29
C TYR A 253 10.69 -14.79 -6.23
N TYR A 254 10.02 -13.96 -5.46
CA TYR A 254 10.42 -12.56 -5.28
C TYR A 254 11.77 -12.42 -4.57
N GLY A 255 12.07 -13.28 -3.59
CA GLY A 255 13.36 -13.32 -2.92
C GLY A 255 14.49 -13.57 -3.93
N ARG A 256 14.37 -14.61 -4.76
CA ARG A 256 15.32 -14.92 -5.83
C ARG A 256 15.43 -13.78 -6.86
N TYR A 257 14.30 -13.11 -7.19
CA TYR A 257 14.34 -11.93 -8.06
C TYR A 257 15.14 -10.79 -7.43
N LEU A 258 14.95 -10.51 -6.14
CA LEU A 258 15.65 -9.43 -5.43
C LEU A 258 17.15 -9.72 -5.20
N GLU A 259 17.56 -10.98 -5.18
CA GLU A 259 19.00 -11.34 -5.21
C GLU A 259 19.67 -10.86 -6.49
N LEU A 260 18.95 -10.89 -7.62
CA LEU A 260 19.43 -10.41 -8.91
C LEU A 260 19.25 -8.89 -9.10
N ASN A 261 18.22 -8.32 -8.48
CA ASN A 261 17.82 -6.92 -8.62
C ASN A 261 17.60 -6.27 -7.25
N PRO A 262 18.63 -6.11 -6.42
CA PRO A 262 18.49 -5.61 -5.04
C PRO A 262 17.93 -4.18 -4.95
N ALA A 263 18.08 -3.39 -6.00
CA ALA A 263 17.57 -2.02 -6.08
C ALA A 263 16.12 -1.91 -6.54
N ASN A 264 15.43 -3.03 -6.85
CA ASN A 264 14.02 -2.96 -7.29
C ASN A 264 13.09 -2.68 -6.11
N ALA A 265 12.84 -1.39 -5.85
CA ALA A 265 11.96 -0.93 -4.78
C ALA A 265 10.50 -1.41 -4.98
N ALA A 266 9.99 -1.46 -6.22
CA ALA A 266 8.60 -1.82 -6.49
C ALA A 266 8.29 -3.28 -6.10
N VAL A 267 9.16 -4.22 -6.47
CA VAL A 267 9.01 -5.65 -6.07
C VAL A 267 9.18 -5.79 -4.56
N ARG A 268 10.15 -5.10 -3.97
CA ARG A 268 10.39 -5.12 -2.52
C ARG A 268 9.17 -4.63 -1.73
N MET A 269 8.57 -3.50 -2.15
CA MET A 269 7.35 -2.98 -1.54
C MET A 269 6.17 -3.95 -1.67
N ARG A 270 6.07 -4.66 -2.79
CA ARG A 270 5.01 -5.65 -2.99
C ARG A 270 5.10 -6.79 -1.99
N ILE A 271 6.30 -7.38 -1.83
CA ILE A 271 6.53 -8.47 -0.87
C ILE A 271 6.26 -7.98 0.56
N ALA A 272 6.76 -6.79 0.91
CA ALA A 272 6.55 -6.21 2.23
C ALA A 272 5.07 -5.98 2.53
N TYR A 273 4.30 -5.54 1.53
CA TYR A 273 2.84 -5.40 1.65
C TYR A 273 2.14 -6.76 1.88
N ASP A 274 2.54 -7.80 1.14
CA ASP A 274 1.97 -9.14 1.29
C ASP A 274 2.30 -9.72 2.68
N LEU A 275 3.51 -9.49 3.21
CA LEU A 275 3.88 -9.85 4.59
C LEU A 275 3.00 -9.14 5.62
N ALA A 276 2.84 -7.82 5.50
CA ALA A 276 2.03 -7.04 6.43
C ALA A 276 0.53 -7.45 6.38
N ARG A 277 0.01 -7.77 5.19
CA ARG A 277 -1.35 -8.29 5.01
C ARG A 277 -1.55 -9.66 5.66
N ALA A 278 -0.52 -10.48 5.68
CA ALA A 278 -0.50 -11.78 6.37
C ALA A 278 -0.35 -11.66 7.91
N GLY A 279 -0.25 -10.43 8.44
CA GLY A 279 -0.09 -10.17 9.89
C GLY A 279 1.37 -10.11 10.33
N ASP A 280 2.29 -9.84 9.43
CA ASP A 280 3.72 -9.64 9.72
C ASP A 280 4.22 -8.26 9.25
N PRO A 281 3.77 -7.16 9.88
CA PRO A 281 4.24 -5.82 9.53
C PRO A 281 5.73 -5.62 9.85
N VAL A 282 6.26 -6.34 10.84
CA VAL A 282 7.69 -6.29 11.23
C VAL A 282 8.56 -6.90 10.14
N GLY A 283 8.17 -8.05 9.58
CA GLY A 283 8.84 -8.65 8.43
C GLY A 283 8.79 -7.72 7.20
N GLY A 284 7.65 -7.06 6.98
CA GLY A 284 7.51 -6.02 5.98
C GLY A 284 8.50 -4.87 6.17
N MET A 285 8.60 -4.33 7.38
CA MET A 285 9.57 -3.31 7.77
C MET A 285 11.02 -3.71 7.47
N GLN A 286 11.43 -4.90 7.94
CA GLN A 286 12.79 -5.42 7.74
C GLN A 286 13.15 -5.53 6.25
N LEU A 287 12.20 -5.98 5.44
CA LEU A 287 12.40 -6.09 4.00
C LEU A 287 12.57 -4.70 3.35
N ILE A 288 11.78 -3.70 3.75
CA ILE A 288 11.91 -2.33 3.26
C ILE A 288 13.24 -1.71 3.72
N GLN A 289 13.68 -1.98 4.96
CA GLN A 289 14.97 -1.49 5.47
C GLN A 289 16.14 -1.92 4.57
N ILE A 290 16.17 -3.17 4.10
CA ILE A 290 17.18 -3.64 3.13
C ILE A 290 17.16 -2.79 1.84
N GLY A 291 15.99 -2.33 1.42
CA GLY A 291 15.86 -1.42 0.27
C GLY A 291 16.42 -0.03 0.55
N LEU A 292 16.16 0.48 1.75
CA LEU A 292 16.68 1.77 2.21
C LEU A 292 18.21 1.74 2.42
N ASP A 293 18.79 0.59 2.76
CA ASP A 293 20.25 0.41 2.82
C ASP A 293 20.91 0.51 1.42
N VAL A 294 20.14 0.21 0.37
CA VAL A 294 20.60 0.34 -1.04
C VAL A 294 20.33 1.76 -1.57
N ASP A 295 19.18 2.34 -1.24
CA ASP A 295 18.73 3.66 -1.68
C ASP A 295 18.04 4.41 -0.53
N ALA A 296 18.84 5.08 0.30
CA ALA A 296 18.39 5.81 1.49
C ALA A 296 17.53 7.06 1.17
N GLU A 297 17.58 7.55 -0.08
CA GLU A 297 16.83 8.73 -0.52
C GLU A 297 15.47 8.36 -1.12
N ASN A 298 15.12 7.08 -1.19
CA ASN A 298 13.89 6.61 -1.80
C ASN A 298 12.67 6.89 -0.90
N VAL A 299 11.96 7.96 -1.23
CA VAL A 299 10.82 8.45 -0.44
C VAL A 299 9.67 7.44 -0.41
N ASP A 300 9.46 6.65 -1.47
CA ASP A 300 8.40 5.65 -1.51
C ASP A 300 8.69 4.47 -0.58
N LEU A 301 9.96 4.08 -0.42
CA LEU A 301 10.38 3.10 0.58
C LEU A 301 10.17 3.64 2.00
N TRP A 302 10.52 4.90 2.27
CA TRP A 302 10.25 5.53 3.56
C TRP A 302 8.75 5.59 3.88
N GLU A 303 7.92 5.87 2.88
CA GLU A 303 6.46 5.88 3.03
C GLU A 303 5.94 4.51 3.49
N GLN A 304 6.38 3.44 2.84
CA GLN A 304 5.98 2.06 3.21
C GLN A 304 6.56 1.65 4.57
N TYR A 305 7.82 1.97 4.83
CA TYR A 305 8.46 1.70 6.12
C TYR A 305 7.66 2.32 7.28
N GLY A 306 7.32 3.60 7.15
CA GLY A 306 6.52 4.32 8.15
C GLY A 306 5.14 3.69 8.36
N GLY A 307 4.49 3.22 7.27
CA GLY A 307 3.21 2.52 7.34
C GLY A 307 3.29 1.22 8.13
N PHE A 308 4.30 0.41 7.86
CA PHE A 308 4.49 -0.86 8.56
C PHE A 308 4.93 -0.65 10.00
N ALA A 309 5.82 0.31 10.28
CA ALA A 309 6.23 0.67 11.62
C ALA A 309 5.04 1.14 12.49
N PHE A 310 4.17 1.97 11.93
CA PHE A 310 2.97 2.42 12.63
C PHE A 310 1.99 1.26 12.89
N SER A 311 1.84 0.34 11.93
CA SER A 311 1.01 -0.86 12.09
C SER A 311 1.59 -1.81 13.15
N ALA A 312 2.90 -2.03 13.15
CA ALA A 312 3.59 -2.82 14.16
C ALA A 312 3.44 -2.24 15.58
N ALA A 313 3.48 -0.89 15.70
CA ALA A 313 3.23 -0.22 16.97
C ALA A 313 1.83 -0.49 17.52
N LEU A 314 0.79 -0.39 16.66
CA LEU A 314 -0.59 -0.67 17.04
C LEU A 314 -0.79 -2.13 17.45
N GLU A 315 -0.16 -3.06 16.73
CA GLU A 315 -0.22 -4.48 17.06
C GLU A 315 0.47 -4.79 18.40
N ALA A 316 1.64 -4.20 18.65
CA ALA A 316 2.36 -4.34 19.92
C ALA A 316 1.56 -3.77 21.11
N GLU A 317 0.83 -2.66 20.91
CA GLU A 317 -0.09 -2.13 21.93
C GLU A 317 -1.26 -3.09 22.19
N GLN A 318 -1.87 -3.63 21.12
CA GLN A 318 -2.99 -4.56 21.25
C GLN A 318 -2.57 -5.84 21.99
N ASN A 319 -1.40 -6.38 21.67
CA ASN A 319 -0.85 -7.56 22.32
C ASN A 319 -0.55 -7.28 23.80
N ALA A 320 0.07 -6.13 24.11
CA ALA A 320 0.33 -5.72 25.49
C ALA A 320 -0.96 -5.51 26.31
N ALA A 321 -2.04 -5.02 25.69
CA ALA A 321 -3.34 -4.86 26.33
C ALA A 321 -4.02 -6.20 26.64
N LEU A 322 -3.81 -7.22 25.80
CA LEU A 322 -4.31 -8.58 26.03
C LEU A 322 -3.57 -9.28 27.18
N ASP A 323 -2.28 -9.02 27.34
CA ASP A 323 -1.45 -9.54 28.42
C ASP A 323 -1.61 -8.74 29.74
N ALA A 324 -2.58 -7.81 29.81
CA ALA A 324 -2.72 -6.81 30.84
C ALA A 324 -2.94 -7.35 32.27
N GLN A 325 -1.87 -7.76 32.87
CA GLN A 325 -1.59 -7.57 34.30
C GLN A 325 -0.73 -6.29 34.56
N ASN A 326 -0.36 -5.56 33.54
CA ASN A 326 0.52 -4.40 33.61
C ASN A 326 -0.26 -3.10 33.39
N GLY A 327 -0.13 -2.19 34.36
CA GLY A 327 -0.78 -0.89 34.36
C GLY A 327 -0.49 -0.06 33.11
N GLY A 328 -1.54 0.49 32.56
CA GLY A 328 -1.73 1.24 31.34
C GLY A 328 -0.64 2.21 30.90
N GLY A 329 0.18 1.77 29.98
CA GLY A 329 1.13 2.58 29.24
C GLY A 329 1.51 1.86 27.95
N VAL A 330 1.98 2.61 26.95
CA VAL A 330 2.48 2.05 25.69
C VAL A 330 3.68 1.15 25.97
N SER A 331 3.68 -0.08 25.43
CA SER A 331 4.77 -1.02 25.66
C SER A 331 6.11 -0.47 25.10
N PRO A 332 7.27 -0.84 25.67
CA PRO A 332 8.56 -0.41 25.15
C PRO A 332 8.78 -0.78 23.68
N GLU A 333 8.22 -1.90 23.24
CA GLU A 333 8.24 -2.36 21.86
C GLU A 333 7.44 -1.42 20.95
N ALA A 334 6.20 -1.11 21.31
CA ALA A 334 5.35 -0.17 20.57
C ALA A 334 5.97 1.23 20.52
N GLN A 335 6.63 1.68 21.62
CA GLN A 335 7.36 2.94 21.62
C GLN A 335 8.47 2.96 20.56
N GLY A 336 9.22 1.86 20.42
CA GLY A 336 10.25 1.72 19.38
C GLY A 336 9.66 1.91 17.99
N TYR A 337 8.60 1.19 17.67
CA TYR A 337 7.95 1.27 16.36
C TYR A 337 7.31 2.65 16.08
N TYR A 338 6.72 3.31 17.07
CA TYR A 338 6.24 4.69 16.89
C TYR A 338 7.36 5.66 16.54
N ARG A 339 8.55 5.55 17.17
CA ARG A 339 9.70 6.39 16.82
C ARG A 339 10.20 6.14 15.41
N GLU A 340 10.21 4.88 14.97
CA GLU A 340 10.57 4.52 13.62
C GLU A 340 9.56 5.05 12.59
N ALA A 341 8.25 4.97 12.89
CA ALA A 341 7.21 5.55 12.07
C ALA A 341 7.34 7.07 11.93
N ILE A 342 7.60 7.77 13.05
CA ILE A 342 7.85 9.22 13.05
C ILE A 342 9.02 9.56 12.13
N ASN A 343 10.18 8.90 12.32
CA ASN A 343 11.37 9.15 11.51
C ASN A 343 11.09 8.94 10.02
N ALA A 344 10.39 7.85 9.66
CA ALA A 344 10.08 7.54 8.28
C ALA A 344 9.12 8.58 7.65
N TYR A 345 8.05 8.93 8.33
CA TYR A 345 7.11 9.92 7.82
C TYR A 345 7.67 11.34 7.77
N GLU A 346 8.62 11.69 8.65
CA GLU A 346 9.37 12.94 8.54
C GLU A 346 10.20 12.96 7.26
N LYS A 347 10.87 11.86 6.89
CA LYS A 347 11.58 11.72 5.62
C LYS A 347 10.63 11.87 4.41
N VAL A 348 9.42 11.32 4.52
CA VAL A 348 8.39 11.51 3.48
C VAL A 348 7.98 12.98 3.38
N PHE A 349 7.78 13.67 4.51
CA PHE A 349 7.41 15.08 4.52
C PHE A 349 8.54 15.99 4.02
N GLU A 350 9.81 15.69 4.36
CA GLU A 350 10.98 16.37 3.80
C GLU A 350 11.05 16.22 2.27
N GLY A 351 10.75 15.03 1.74
CA GLY A 351 10.83 14.72 0.30
C GLY A 351 9.64 15.20 -0.52
N LYS A 352 8.41 15.01 -0.02
CA LYS A 352 7.15 15.31 -0.75
C LYS A 352 6.56 16.69 -0.42
N GLY A 353 6.91 17.28 0.73
CA GLY A 353 6.39 18.59 1.15
C GLY A 353 4.86 18.63 1.18
N ALA A 354 4.28 19.54 0.38
CA ALA A 354 2.82 19.70 0.28
C ALA A 354 2.10 18.52 -0.43
N GLU A 355 2.84 17.60 -1.05
CA GLU A 355 2.26 16.39 -1.67
C GLU A 355 2.22 15.19 -0.70
N THR A 356 2.67 15.37 0.54
CA THR A 356 2.64 14.31 1.55
C THR A 356 1.19 13.93 1.87
N PRO A 357 0.83 12.62 1.84
CA PRO A 357 -0.50 12.20 2.20
C PRO A 357 -0.89 12.60 3.62
N VAL A 358 -2.07 13.19 3.78
CA VAL A 358 -2.60 13.69 5.06
C VAL A 358 -2.58 12.63 6.17
N GLY A 359 -2.83 11.36 5.79
CA GLY A 359 -2.79 10.24 6.73
C GLY A 359 -1.43 10.05 7.40
N HIS A 360 -0.34 10.29 6.70
CA HIS A 360 1.02 10.17 7.26
C HIS A 360 1.30 11.30 8.25
N LEU A 361 0.93 12.53 7.90
CA LEU A 361 1.07 13.69 8.79
C LEU A 361 0.24 13.55 10.07
N ARG A 362 -0.98 13.03 9.94
CA ARG A 362 -1.82 12.66 11.09
C ARG A 362 -1.13 11.60 11.96
N ASN A 363 -0.52 10.58 11.34
CA ASN A 363 0.14 9.49 12.06
C ASN A 363 1.39 9.97 12.82
N ILE A 364 2.14 10.95 12.31
CA ILE A 364 3.25 11.57 13.09
C ILE A 364 2.71 12.18 14.37
N ILE A 365 1.67 13.02 14.28
CA ILE A 365 1.08 13.68 15.46
C ILE A 365 0.53 12.63 16.43
N ALA A 366 -0.19 11.62 15.89
CA ALA A 366 -0.74 10.53 16.71
C ALA A 366 0.35 9.74 17.44
N ALA A 367 1.45 9.42 16.76
CA ALA A 367 2.58 8.70 17.36
C ALA A 367 3.22 9.47 18.51
N TYR A 368 3.43 10.78 18.36
CA TYR A 368 3.93 11.63 19.47
C TYR A 368 2.95 11.68 20.65
N ILE A 369 1.63 11.72 20.36
CA ILE A 369 0.59 11.65 21.42
C ILE A 369 0.66 10.31 22.16
N GLN A 370 0.85 9.20 21.46
CA GLN A 370 0.97 7.87 22.07
C GLN A 370 2.24 7.72 22.91
N LEU A 371 3.31 8.35 22.49
CA LEU A 371 4.57 8.39 23.25
C LEU A 371 4.53 9.32 24.48
N ASP A 372 3.40 10.01 24.72
CA ASP A 372 3.25 11.07 25.73
C ASP A 372 4.21 12.27 25.49
N GLU A 373 4.70 12.41 24.25
CA GLU A 373 5.55 13.53 23.82
C GLU A 373 4.67 14.65 23.23
N VAL A 374 3.71 15.11 24.06
CA VAL A 374 2.65 16.03 23.60
C VAL A 374 3.16 17.38 23.09
N ALA A 375 4.27 17.88 23.64
CA ALA A 375 4.91 19.11 23.18
C ALA A 375 5.42 18.97 21.73
N SER A 376 6.04 17.83 21.42
CA SER A 376 6.49 17.49 20.04
C SER A 376 5.30 17.33 19.09
N ALA A 377 4.19 16.73 19.56
CA ALA A 377 2.95 16.63 18.79
C ALA A 377 2.40 18.01 18.39
N VAL A 378 2.44 18.97 19.32
CA VAL A 378 2.02 20.36 19.05
C VAL A 378 2.97 21.05 18.07
N GLU A 379 4.29 20.92 18.24
CA GLU A 379 5.26 21.51 17.33
C GLU A 379 5.10 21.00 15.89
N VAL A 380 5.03 19.68 15.73
CA VAL A 380 4.83 19.06 14.41
C VAL A 380 3.48 19.42 13.83
N GLY A 381 2.40 19.39 14.63
CA GLY A 381 1.07 19.79 14.19
C GLY A 381 1.05 21.21 13.64
N ALA A 382 1.65 22.17 14.36
CA ALA A 382 1.76 23.55 13.88
C ALA A 382 2.55 23.66 12.56
N ARG A 383 3.62 22.86 12.41
CA ARG A 383 4.47 22.86 11.21
C ARG A 383 3.72 22.30 9.98
N VAL A 384 3.06 21.15 10.11
CA VAL A 384 2.36 20.52 8.98
C VAL A 384 1.15 21.33 8.53
N LEU A 385 0.48 22.04 9.45
CA LEU A 385 -0.65 22.91 9.13
C LEU A 385 -0.25 24.15 8.31
N GLN A 386 1.04 24.51 8.23
CA GLN A 386 1.49 25.60 7.34
C GLN A 386 1.32 25.24 5.86
N THR A 387 1.44 23.96 5.51
CA THR A 387 1.30 23.47 4.14
C THR A 387 -0.05 22.80 3.89
N HIS A 388 -0.67 22.21 4.92
CA HIS A 388 -1.91 21.45 4.85
C HIS A 388 -3.04 22.09 5.69
N GLY A 389 -3.11 23.41 5.71
CA GLY A 389 -4.05 24.18 6.55
C GLY A 389 -5.53 24.08 6.16
N GLN A 390 -5.88 23.35 5.09
CA GLN A 390 -7.25 23.09 4.67
C GLN A 390 -7.74 21.66 5.02
N GLU A 391 -6.97 20.91 5.82
CA GLU A 391 -7.27 19.54 6.19
C GLU A 391 -7.88 19.47 7.60
N ASP A 392 -9.18 19.26 7.68
CA ASP A 392 -9.94 19.19 8.95
C ASP A 392 -9.42 18.09 9.88
N VAL A 393 -8.99 16.96 9.33
CA VAL A 393 -8.42 15.84 10.08
C VAL A 393 -7.13 16.25 10.82
N LEU A 394 -6.28 17.07 10.19
CA LEU A 394 -5.04 17.54 10.83
C LEU A 394 -5.33 18.56 11.92
N TRP A 395 -6.25 19.50 11.69
CA TRP A 395 -6.72 20.42 12.72
C TRP A 395 -7.35 19.68 13.90
N SER A 396 -8.10 18.61 13.61
CA SER A 396 -8.75 17.79 14.65
C SER A 396 -7.76 17.12 15.58
N ILE A 397 -6.72 16.45 15.03
CA ILE A 397 -5.68 15.80 15.86
C ILE A 397 -4.74 16.82 16.51
N TYR A 398 -4.48 17.96 15.87
CA TYR A 398 -3.73 19.05 16.46
C TYR A 398 -4.46 19.62 17.67
N ALA A 399 -5.79 19.77 17.60
CA ALA A 399 -6.61 20.16 18.75
C ALA A 399 -6.48 19.17 19.93
N ASP A 400 -6.40 17.85 19.66
CA ASP A 400 -6.17 16.85 20.70
C ASP A 400 -4.77 16.99 21.33
N ALA A 401 -3.74 17.25 20.52
CA ALA A 401 -2.41 17.51 21.01
C ALA A 401 -2.36 18.76 21.92
N LEU A 402 -2.97 19.85 21.49
CA LEU A 402 -3.07 21.09 22.27
C LEU A 402 -3.78 20.87 23.61
N GLN A 403 -4.92 20.18 23.59
CA GLN A 403 -5.69 19.89 24.80
C GLN A 403 -4.88 19.04 25.80
N ARG A 404 -4.17 18.03 25.32
CA ARG A 404 -3.30 17.21 26.17
C ARG A 404 -2.07 17.97 26.68
N ASN A 405 -1.63 18.99 25.93
CA ASN A 405 -0.55 19.90 26.32
C ASN A 405 -1.04 21.06 27.21
N GLU A 406 -2.23 20.92 27.79
CA GLU A 406 -2.85 21.92 28.68
C GLU A 406 -3.16 23.29 28.02
N GLN A 407 -3.14 23.36 26.69
CA GLN A 407 -3.42 24.56 25.88
C GLN A 407 -4.89 24.55 25.42
N LEU A 408 -5.80 24.63 26.41
CA LEU A 408 -7.24 24.42 26.17
C LEU A 408 -7.87 25.48 25.26
N ASP A 409 -7.48 26.75 25.38
CA ASP A 409 -8.04 27.82 24.55
C ASP A 409 -7.61 27.71 23.07
N GLU A 410 -6.33 27.34 22.82
CA GLU A 410 -5.83 27.08 21.49
C GLU A 410 -6.47 25.82 20.89
N ALA A 411 -6.73 24.79 21.70
CA ALA A 411 -7.42 23.58 21.28
C ALA A 411 -8.88 23.88 20.85
N ILE A 412 -9.59 24.75 21.58
CA ILE A 412 -10.93 25.23 21.21
C ILE A 412 -10.87 25.97 19.86
N THR A 413 -9.88 26.88 19.70
CA THR A 413 -9.67 27.63 18.45
C THR A 413 -9.34 26.69 17.27
N ALA A 414 -8.57 25.63 17.50
CA ALA A 414 -8.29 24.62 16.47
C ALA A 414 -9.58 23.89 16.04
N LEU A 415 -10.51 23.61 16.96
CA LEU A 415 -11.82 23.05 16.61
C LEU A 415 -12.72 24.02 15.84
N ASP A 416 -12.59 25.35 16.06
CA ASP A 416 -13.26 26.34 15.19
C ASP A 416 -12.81 26.16 13.74
N ARG A 417 -11.49 25.98 13.51
CA ARG A 417 -10.96 25.71 12.16
C ARG A 417 -11.48 24.39 11.58
N VAL A 418 -11.60 23.32 12.39
CA VAL A 418 -12.21 22.07 11.92
C VAL A 418 -13.62 22.32 11.41
N ARG A 419 -14.44 23.08 12.15
CA ARG A 419 -15.83 23.36 11.81
C ARG A 419 -15.97 24.32 10.62
N GLU A 420 -15.06 25.26 10.46
CA GLU A 420 -15.02 26.14 9.28
C GLU A 420 -14.71 25.35 7.99
N ILE A 421 -13.78 24.38 8.04
CA ILE A 421 -13.40 23.56 6.90
C ILE A 421 -14.45 22.47 6.64
N ASN A 422 -14.92 21.80 7.68
CA ASN A 422 -15.87 20.71 7.62
C ASN A 422 -16.98 20.91 8.68
N PRO A 423 -18.05 21.67 8.37
CA PRO A 423 -19.16 21.89 9.30
C PRO A 423 -19.83 20.59 9.79
N SER A 424 -19.76 19.53 9.00
CA SER A 424 -20.35 18.22 9.33
C SER A 424 -19.37 17.26 9.99
N HIS A 425 -18.22 17.73 10.48
CA HIS A 425 -17.23 16.85 11.15
C HIS A 425 -17.86 16.17 12.37
N PRO A 426 -17.84 14.82 12.46
CA PRO A 426 -18.74 14.04 13.33
C PRO A 426 -18.57 14.29 14.84
N SER A 427 -17.44 14.83 15.28
CA SER A 427 -17.16 15.03 16.71
C SER A 427 -16.73 16.45 17.08
N ALA A 428 -16.46 17.33 16.12
CA ALA A 428 -15.86 18.64 16.40
C ALA A 428 -16.74 19.49 17.32
N THR A 429 -18.03 19.61 17.00
CA THR A 429 -18.99 20.43 17.76
C THR A 429 -19.16 19.95 19.20
N LEU A 430 -19.30 18.62 19.41
CA LEU A 430 -19.44 18.06 20.78
C LEU A 430 -18.16 18.21 21.60
N ARG A 431 -16.98 17.98 20.97
CA ARG A 431 -15.68 18.15 21.64
C ARG A 431 -15.47 19.61 22.04
N GLN A 432 -15.74 20.53 21.12
CA GLN A 432 -15.60 21.95 21.37
C GLN A 432 -16.52 22.40 22.50
N GLY A 433 -17.79 21.99 22.47
CA GLY A 433 -18.72 22.28 23.54
C GLY A 433 -18.25 21.76 24.91
N ASN A 434 -17.73 20.53 24.95
CA ASN A 434 -17.15 19.96 26.18
C ASN A 434 -15.93 20.75 26.69
N TRP A 435 -15.03 21.14 25.79
CA TRP A 435 -13.85 21.91 26.17
C TRP A 435 -14.20 23.35 26.61
N LEU A 436 -15.21 23.97 26.00
CA LEU A 436 -15.75 25.25 26.45
C LEU A 436 -16.35 25.15 27.87
N ILE A 437 -17.04 24.02 28.18
CA ILE A 437 -17.49 23.71 29.53
C ILE A 437 -16.32 23.61 30.50
N GLN A 438 -15.26 22.85 30.14
CA GLN A 438 -14.07 22.72 30.96
C GLN A 438 -13.39 24.07 31.23
N ALA A 439 -13.37 24.95 30.23
CA ALA A 439 -12.85 26.33 30.34
C ALA A 439 -13.75 27.26 31.15
N GLY A 440 -14.93 26.81 31.62
CA GLY A 440 -15.89 27.64 32.34
C GLY A 440 -16.72 28.61 31.46
N ARG A 441 -16.66 28.43 30.13
CA ARG A 441 -17.32 29.27 29.13
C ARG A 441 -18.68 28.69 28.75
N ILE A 442 -19.61 28.61 29.75
CA ILE A 442 -20.87 27.88 29.60
C ILE A 442 -21.80 28.47 28.53
N GLU A 443 -21.82 29.79 28.34
CA GLU A 443 -22.67 30.45 27.34
C GLU A 443 -22.21 30.08 25.91
N ASP A 444 -20.91 30.12 25.66
CA ASP A 444 -20.32 29.71 24.37
C ASP A 444 -20.53 28.20 24.14
N ALA A 445 -20.35 27.39 25.18
CA ALA A 445 -20.58 25.94 25.11
C ALA A 445 -21.99 25.61 24.70
N VAL A 446 -22.98 26.28 25.32
CA VAL A 446 -24.39 26.09 24.99
C VAL A 446 -24.71 26.47 23.55
N ALA A 447 -24.15 27.59 23.05
CA ALA A 447 -24.34 28.01 21.67
C ALA A 447 -23.85 26.93 20.70
N VAL A 448 -22.63 26.42 20.90
CA VAL A 448 -22.01 25.35 20.06
C VAL A 448 -22.77 24.02 20.19
N LEU A 449 -23.17 23.64 21.40
CA LEU A 449 -23.86 22.36 21.63
C LEU A 449 -25.30 22.35 21.07
N LYS A 450 -25.97 23.50 21.02
CA LYS A 450 -27.27 23.63 20.33
C LYS A 450 -27.16 23.36 18.83
N GLU A 451 -26.05 23.75 18.18
CA GLU A 451 -25.80 23.41 16.78
C GLU A 451 -25.69 21.89 16.61
N ALA A 452 -24.93 21.20 17.51
CA ALA A 452 -24.80 19.74 17.46
C ALA A 452 -26.17 19.02 17.59
N VAL A 453 -27.11 19.59 18.34
CA VAL A 453 -28.46 19.05 18.47
C VAL A 453 -29.34 19.43 17.27
N ALA A 454 -29.14 20.59 16.66
CA ALA A 454 -29.83 20.96 15.44
C ALA A 454 -29.46 20.03 14.26
N ASP A 455 -28.19 19.62 14.18
CA ASP A 455 -27.70 18.66 13.18
C ASP A 455 -28.19 17.21 13.45
N ASP A 456 -28.27 16.83 14.73
CA ASP A 456 -28.73 15.51 15.18
C ASP A 456 -29.54 15.61 16.47
N PRO A 457 -30.90 15.73 16.37
CA PRO A 457 -31.79 15.84 17.54
C PRO A 457 -31.67 14.67 18.53
N ALA A 458 -31.23 13.48 18.10
CA ALA A 458 -31.04 12.35 19.00
C ALA A 458 -29.95 12.59 20.06
N ARG A 459 -29.11 13.60 19.88
CA ARG A 459 -28.08 14.04 20.85
C ARG A 459 -28.59 14.91 21.96
N ALA A 460 -29.82 15.39 21.89
CA ALA A 460 -30.36 16.36 22.86
C ALA A 460 -30.20 15.90 24.32
N GLU A 461 -30.57 14.67 24.61
CA GLU A 461 -30.43 14.09 25.96
C GLU A 461 -28.96 14.01 26.43
N GLN A 462 -28.04 13.66 25.54
CA GLN A 462 -26.59 13.62 25.85
C GLN A 462 -26.06 15.03 26.16
N VAL A 463 -26.41 15.99 25.32
CA VAL A 463 -26.00 17.40 25.49
C VAL A 463 -26.58 17.99 26.77
N ALA A 464 -27.88 17.73 27.06
CA ALA A 464 -28.51 18.16 28.29
C ALA A 464 -27.77 17.62 29.53
N ARG A 465 -27.38 16.36 29.52
CA ARG A 465 -26.59 15.74 30.62
C ARG A 465 -25.22 16.38 30.79
N MET A 466 -24.55 16.70 29.70
CA MET A 466 -23.23 17.37 29.75
C MET A 466 -23.34 18.75 30.43
N ILE A 467 -24.29 19.58 29.95
CA ILE A 467 -24.52 20.92 30.51
C ILE A 467 -24.96 20.81 31.98
N PHE A 468 -25.89 19.88 32.28
CA PHE A 468 -26.36 19.67 33.64
C PHE A 468 -25.25 19.27 34.61
N ALA A 469 -24.38 18.33 34.22
CA ALA A 469 -23.30 17.82 35.07
C ALA A 469 -22.37 18.95 35.51
N ASP A 470 -21.98 19.80 34.60
CA ASP A 470 -21.10 20.93 34.88
C ASP A 470 -21.83 22.03 35.70
N ALA A 471 -23.05 22.41 35.28
CA ALA A 471 -23.88 23.36 36.01
C ALA A 471 -24.17 22.90 37.45
N TYR A 472 -24.33 21.60 37.67
CA TYR A 472 -24.49 21.04 38.99
C TYR A 472 -23.19 21.09 39.80
N GLN A 473 -22.05 20.65 39.23
CA GLN A 473 -20.76 20.58 39.92
C GLN A 473 -20.20 21.97 40.22
N LYS A 474 -19.92 22.77 39.19
CA LYS A 474 -19.30 24.11 39.34
C LYS A 474 -20.30 25.19 39.76
N GLY A 475 -21.55 25.01 39.39
CA GLY A 475 -22.61 25.96 39.74
C GLY A 475 -23.16 25.68 41.13
N TYR A 476 -23.91 24.59 41.28
CA TYR A 476 -24.64 24.33 42.53
C TYR A 476 -23.76 23.92 43.69
N GLN A 477 -22.84 22.94 43.51
CA GLN A 477 -22.01 22.44 44.61
C GLN A 477 -20.97 23.47 45.10
N GLU A 478 -20.41 24.26 44.20
CA GLU A 478 -19.48 25.33 44.52
C GLU A 478 -20.19 26.66 44.92
N LYS A 479 -21.50 26.64 44.98
CA LYS A 479 -22.36 27.77 45.35
C LYS A 479 -22.29 28.96 44.36
N ASN A 480 -21.87 28.73 43.12
CA ASN A 480 -22.01 29.70 42.04
C ASN A 480 -23.38 29.55 41.38
N TYR A 481 -24.44 29.90 42.12
CA TYR A 481 -25.83 29.62 41.70
C TYR A 481 -26.21 30.29 40.38
N GLN A 482 -25.64 31.45 40.06
CA GLN A 482 -25.91 32.12 38.76
C GLN A 482 -25.44 31.26 37.58
N TYR A 483 -24.25 30.63 37.71
CA TYR A 483 -23.75 29.68 36.72
C TYR A 483 -24.65 28.44 36.60
N ALA A 484 -25.12 27.91 37.73
CA ALA A 484 -26.05 26.79 37.74
C ALA A 484 -27.39 27.14 37.04
N ILE A 485 -27.94 28.32 37.35
CA ILE A 485 -29.19 28.81 36.73
C ILE A 485 -29.02 28.91 35.21
N ALA A 486 -27.95 29.55 34.74
CA ALA A 486 -27.70 29.73 33.31
C ALA A 486 -27.60 28.40 32.56
N GLY A 487 -26.78 27.47 33.06
CA GLY A 487 -26.58 26.16 32.45
C GLY A 487 -27.85 25.32 32.43
N MET A 488 -28.57 25.24 33.55
CA MET A 488 -29.80 24.44 33.64
C MET A 488 -30.95 25.05 32.83
N ALA A 489 -31.05 26.38 32.73
CA ALA A 489 -32.02 27.04 31.88
C ALA A 489 -31.74 26.73 30.41
N ALA A 490 -30.48 26.82 30.00
CA ALA A 490 -30.07 26.54 28.63
C ALA A 490 -30.27 25.06 28.23
N ALA A 491 -30.00 24.13 29.13
CA ALA A 491 -30.25 22.71 28.88
C ALA A 491 -31.75 22.41 28.62
N LYS A 492 -32.64 23.13 29.30
CA LYS A 492 -34.10 22.97 29.12
C LYS A 492 -34.64 23.46 27.77
N GLU A 493 -33.88 24.28 27.05
CA GLU A 493 -34.27 24.75 25.71
C GLU A 493 -33.99 23.71 24.61
N LEU A 494 -33.32 22.60 24.94
CA LEU A 494 -33.07 21.53 23.99
C LEU A 494 -34.37 20.77 23.68
N PRO A 495 -34.53 20.29 22.42
CA PRO A 495 -35.73 19.58 22.01
C PRO A 495 -35.79 18.16 22.58
N ASP A 496 -36.96 17.57 22.61
CA ASP A 496 -37.23 16.14 22.81
C ASP A 496 -36.53 15.49 24.04
N LEU A 497 -36.36 16.28 25.12
CA LEU A 497 -35.80 15.74 26.37
C LEU A 497 -36.82 14.81 27.05
N SER A 498 -36.30 13.76 27.68
CA SER A 498 -37.11 12.88 28.50
C SER A 498 -37.76 13.63 29.68
N GLU A 499 -38.97 13.21 30.10
CA GLU A 499 -39.66 13.76 31.28
C GLU A 499 -38.74 13.68 32.53
N ALA A 500 -37.95 12.63 32.65
CA ALA A 500 -37.00 12.49 33.75
C ALA A 500 -35.93 13.59 33.73
N MET A 501 -35.38 13.89 32.54
CA MET A 501 -34.35 14.93 32.39
C MET A 501 -34.94 16.32 32.66
N VAL A 502 -36.14 16.62 32.14
CA VAL A 502 -36.81 17.89 32.40
C VAL A 502 -37.11 18.05 33.89
N SER A 503 -37.61 17.02 34.56
CA SER A 503 -37.88 17.02 36.01
C SER A 503 -36.60 17.28 36.83
N GLN A 504 -35.49 16.67 36.48
CA GLN A 504 -34.18 16.87 37.08
C GLN A 504 -33.70 18.32 36.93
N LEU A 505 -33.74 18.83 35.69
CA LEU A 505 -33.35 20.21 35.38
C LEU A 505 -34.24 21.22 36.13
N ASN A 506 -35.55 21.02 36.16
CA ASN A 506 -36.46 21.91 36.90
C ASN A 506 -36.14 21.93 38.39
N PHE A 507 -35.90 20.77 39.00
CA PHE A 507 -35.59 20.72 40.43
C PHE A 507 -34.31 21.50 40.76
N TRP A 508 -33.17 21.21 40.11
CA TRP A 508 -31.92 21.85 40.44
C TRP A 508 -31.84 23.31 40.00
N HIS A 509 -32.50 23.68 38.89
CA HIS A 509 -32.69 25.08 38.50
C HIS A 509 -33.47 25.82 39.58
N GLY A 510 -34.65 25.28 40.00
CA GLY A 510 -35.47 25.87 41.05
C GLY A 510 -34.71 25.99 42.36
N PHE A 511 -33.91 24.99 42.73
CA PHE A 511 -33.12 25.01 43.97
C PHE A 511 -32.00 26.07 43.93
N SER A 512 -31.37 26.27 42.77
CA SER A 512 -30.35 27.31 42.58
C SER A 512 -30.95 28.70 42.65
N VAL A 513 -32.12 28.92 42.01
CA VAL A 513 -32.88 30.20 42.11
C VAL A 513 -33.30 30.45 43.56
N TYR A 514 -33.80 29.43 44.28
CA TYR A 514 -34.18 29.53 45.69
C TYR A 514 -32.99 29.93 46.55
N GLN A 515 -31.83 29.30 46.40
CA GLN A 515 -30.62 29.62 47.18
C GLN A 515 -30.08 31.03 46.89
N THR A 516 -30.15 31.47 45.61
CA THR A 516 -29.83 32.85 45.21
C THR A 516 -30.73 33.85 45.97
N ALA A 517 -32.03 33.63 45.93
CA ALA A 517 -33.02 34.50 46.60
C ALA A 517 -32.81 34.52 48.11
N VAL A 518 -32.49 33.37 48.73
CA VAL A 518 -32.18 33.29 50.17
C VAL A 518 -30.94 34.11 50.53
N LEU A 519 -29.92 34.14 49.70
CA LEU A 519 -28.70 34.94 49.90
C LEU A 519 -28.96 36.44 49.68
N GLU A 520 -29.74 36.80 48.64
CA GLU A 520 -29.95 38.18 48.21
C GLU A 520 -31.01 38.93 49.06
N GLN A 521 -31.84 38.22 49.82
CA GLN A 521 -32.88 38.87 50.64
C GLN A 521 -32.30 39.67 51.83
N ALA A 522 -31.05 39.46 52.19
CA ALA A 522 -30.41 40.18 53.27
C ALA A 522 -29.64 41.42 52.75
N PRO A 523 -29.76 42.60 53.43
CA PRO A 523 -30.69 42.91 54.52
C PRO A 523 -32.14 43.00 54.06
N GLN A 524 -33.12 42.69 54.92
CA GLN A 524 -34.55 42.68 54.60
C GLN A 524 -35.09 44.12 54.42
N THR A 525 -34.90 44.69 53.25
CA THR A 525 -35.33 46.05 52.85
C THR A 525 -36.32 45.96 51.72
N LEU A 526 -37.02 47.10 51.46
CA LEU A 526 -37.97 47.19 50.34
C LEU A 526 -37.32 46.85 48.98
N PRO A 527 -36.09 47.35 48.64
CA PRO A 527 -35.43 46.97 47.39
C PRO A 527 -35.10 45.49 47.29
N THR A 528 -34.57 44.87 48.34
CA THR A 528 -34.24 43.44 48.35
C THR A 528 -35.46 42.56 48.27
N ALA A 529 -36.56 42.94 48.96
CA ALA A 529 -37.83 42.22 48.88
C ALA A 529 -38.47 42.31 47.48
N GLN A 530 -38.40 43.49 46.82
CA GLN A 530 -38.84 43.62 45.43
C GLN A 530 -38.03 42.78 44.42
N ALA A 531 -36.74 42.64 44.65
CA ALA A 531 -35.85 41.82 43.80
C ALA A 531 -36.08 40.32 44.02
N THR A 532 -36.23 39.86 45.27
CA THR A 532 -36.24 38.43 45.63
C THR A 532 -37.61 37.77 45.58
N LEU A 533 -38.72 38.55 45.75
CA LEU A 533 -40.06 38.00 45.65
C LEU A 533 -40.30 37.24 44.33
N PRO A 534 -40.01 37.80 43.13
CA PRO A 534 -40.18 37.05 41.87
C PRO A 534 -39.26 35.83 41.76
N GLN A 535 -38.07 35.86 42.37
CA GLN A 535 -37.18 34.73 42.39
C GLN A 535 -37.76 33.56 43.21
N PHE A 536 -38.28 33.81 44.43
CA PHE A 536 -38.97 32.78 45.22
C PHE A 536 -40.19 32.21 44.49
N GLN A 537 -40.97 33.04 43.83
CA GLN A 537 -42.12 32.60 43.01
C GLN A 537 -41.67 31.73 41.82
N ALA A 538 -40.58 32.11 41.14
CA ALA A 538 -39.99 31.32 40.05
C ALA A 538 -39.47 29.95 40.55
N ALA A 539 -38.81 29.93 41.71
CA ALA A 539 -38.34 28.69 42.33
C ALA A 539 -39.50 27.73 42.66
N ILE A 540 -40.62 28.25 43.24
CA ILE A 540 -41.82 27.47 43.52
C ILE A 540 -42.43 26.88 42.24
N ASN A 541 -42.48 27.64 41.14
CA ASN A 541 -42.97 27.16 39.87
C ASN A 541 -42.11 26.01 39.31
N LEU A 542 -40.78 26.14 39.40
CA LEU A 542 -39.84 25.11 38.99
C LEU A 542 -39.95 23.85 39.85
N PHE A 543 -40.09 23.98 41.16
CA PHE A 543 -40.32 22.86 42.08
C PHE A 543 -41.60 22.09 41.74
N ASN A 544 -42.71 22.79 41.44
CA ASN A 544 -43.97 22.18 41.05
C ASN A 544 -43.85 21.41 39.71
N GLN A 545 -42.90 21.78 38.85
CA GLN A 545 -42.61 21.13 37.59
C GLN A 545 -41.55 20.01 37.68
N SER A 546 -41.01 19.76 38.89
CA SER A 546 -39.94 18.77 39.09
C SER A 546 -40.45 17.33 39.27
N GLY A 547 -41.75 17.11 39.22
CA GLY A 547 -42.37 15.78 39.26
C GLY A 547 -41.94 14.95 40.46
N ALA A 548 -41.61 13.71 40.22
CA ALA A 548 -41.13 12.76 41.25
C ALA A 548 -39.62 12.84 41.53
N TYR A 549 -38.85 13.65 40.80
CA TYR A 549 -37.39 13.69 40.92
C TYR A 549 -36.90 14.05 42.34
N PRO A 550 -37.47 14.99 43.09
CA PRO A 550 -37.03 15.31 44.46
C PRO A 550 -37.00 14.10 45.38
N ALA A 551 -37.97 13.20 45.28
CA ALA A 551 -38.01 11.96 46.08
C ALA A 551 -36.85 11.02 45.73
N SER A 552 -36.40 10.99 44.48
CA SER A 552 -35.28 10.15 44.03
C SER A 552 -33.93 10.59 44.63
N VAL A 553 -33.83 11.85 45.06
CA VAL A 553 -32.65 12.44 45.72
C VAL A 553 -32.89 12.70 47.21
N ASN A 554 -33.88 12.06 47.81
CA ASN A 554 -34.25 12.11 49.23
C ASN A 554 -34.61 13.53 49.72
N VAL A 555 -35.21 14.36 48.88
CA VAL A 555 -35.68 15.70 49.24
C VAL A 555 -37.18 15.68 49.46
N ASN A 556 -37.62 16.19 50.60
CA ASN A 556 -39.03 16.40 50.88
C ASN A 556 -39.54 17.67 50.15
N LEU A 557 -40.14 17.50 48.99
CA LEU A 557 -40.65 18.60 48.16
C LEU A 557 -41.70 19.42 48.88
N SER A 558 -42.59 18.82 49.68
CA SER A 558 -43.62 19.53 50.41
C SER A 558 -43.06 20.49 51.46
N GLU A 559 -42.03 20.10 52.16
CA GLU A 559 -41.32 20.94 53.14
C GLU A 559 -40.55 22.05 52.43
N LEU A 560 -39.89 21.77 51.31
CA LEU A 560 -39.18 22.77 50.52
C LEU A 560 -40.14 23.84 49.99
N LEU A 561 -41.28 23.44 49.47
CA LEU A 561 -42.35 24.34 49.01
C LEU A 561 -42.95 25.18 50.18
N ALA A 562 -43.18 24.60 51.36
CA ALA A 562 -43.62 25.32 52.54
C ALA A 562 -42.64 26.42 52.97
N ASN A 563 -41.34 26.10 52.98
CA ASN A 563 -40.28 27.04 53.26
C ASN A 563 -40.24 28.18 52.23
N ALA A 564 -40.30 27.87 50.92
CA ALA A 564 -40.29 28.86 49.86
C ALA A 564 -41.52 29.79 49.92
N ASN A 565 -42.71 29.23 50.20
CA ASN A 565 -43.94 30.04 50.38
C ASN A 565 -43.84 30.98 51.62
N THR A 566 -43.22 30.53 52.70
CA THR A 566 -42.96 31.39 53.85
C THR A 566 -42.12 32.60 53.49
N TYR A 567 -41.04 32.38 52.64
CA TYR A 567 -40.26 33.52 52.14
C TYR A 567 -41.08 34.45 51.24
N VAL A 568 -41.93 33.94 50.39
CA VAL A 568 -42.87 34.78 49.59
C VAL A 568 -43.71 35.65 50.47
N GLU A 569 -44.31 35.09 51.54
CA GLU A 569 -45.13 35.84 52.49
C GLU A 569 -44.33 36.94 53.21
N ILE A 570 -43.06 36.62 53.62
CA ILE A 570 -42.20 37.63 54.26
C ILE A 570 -41.90 38.79 53.32
N GLN A 571 -41.49 38.51 52.06
CA GLN A 571 -41.14 39.54 51.08
C GLN A 571 -42.39 40.40 50.73
N ASP A 572 -43.54 39.78 50.54
CA ASP A 572 -44.80 40.49 50.31
C ASP A 572 -45.18 41.40 51.47
N ALA A 573 -44.98 40.91 52.69
CA ALA A 573 -45.25 41.74 53.88
C ALA A 573 -44.33 42.97 53.97
N ILE A 574 -43.03 42.82 53.63
CA ILE A 574 -42.07 43.93 53.58
C ILE A 574 -42.49 44.95 52.50
N ILE A 575 -42.88 44.52 51.33
CA ILE A 575 -43.33 45.38 50.23
C ILE A 575 -44.59 46.13 50.58
N LYS A 576 -45.57 45.48 51.22
CA LYS A 576 -46.80 46.11 51.69
C LYS A 576 -46.56 47.14 52.78
N ARG A 577 -45.60 46.96 53.66
CA ARG A 577 -45.27 47.93 54.72
C ARG A 577 -44.42 49.10 54.20
N GLY A 578 -43.69 48.95 53.11
CA GLY A 578 -42.90 50.01 52.48
C GLY A 578 -43.69 50.89 51.50
N ARG A 579 -44.94 50.53 51.20
CA ARG A 579 -45.88 51.34 50.47
C ARG A 579 -46.66 52.23 51.48
#